data_bda49832ed31662c31dd89fd07ba7d4c
#
_entry.id   bda49832ed31662c31dd89fd07ba7d4c
#
_cell.length_a   1.000
_cell.length_b   1.000
_cell.length_c   1.000
_cell.angle_alpha   90.00
_cell.angle_beta   90.00
_cell.angle_gamma   90.00
#
_symmetry.space_group_name_H-M   'P 1'
#
loop_
_entity.id
_entity.type
_entity.pdbx_description
1 polymer ?
#
loop_
_entity_poly.entity_id
_entity_poly.type
_entity_poly.pdbx_seq_one_letter_code
_entity_poly.pdbx_strand_id
1 'polypeptide(L)'
;AGNFAQITENARRAMDLSLGFSLAHVGINNDSAEAAQSVCRRIADIFRLPIKMGNSSDFSGTYVECMKTMYYGKNGHIGFHTNSAERALAYFRQKGLEIRPESYKCDENGLGKFFYLKDEVGGFALHVVR
;
A
#
# COMPACT_ATOMS: atom_id res chain seq x y z
N ALA A 1 37.27 -20.79 6.53
CA ALA A 1 36.12 -20.25 7.26
C ALA A 1 35.20 -19.55 6.29
N GLY A 2 33.93 -19.99 6.20
CA GLY A 2 32.95 -19.38 5.31
C GLY A 2 32.64 -17.94 5.71
N ASN A 3 32.42 -17.07 4.71
CA ASN A 3 32.01 -15.67 4.95
C ASN A 3 30.48 -15.62 5.15
N PHE A 4 30.03 -15.99 6.34
CA PHE A 4 28.61 -16.03 6.70
C PHE A 4 27.94 -14.64 6.63
N ALA A 5 28.69 -13.55 6.90
CA ALA A 5 28.19 -12.20 6.80
C ALA A 5 27.84 -11.86 5.34
N GLN A 6 28.70 -12.24 4.39
CA GLN A 6 28.45 -12.02 2.96
C GLN A 6 27.28 -12.87 2.46
N ILE A 7 27.15 -14.12 2.92
CA ILE A 7 26.01 -14.99 2.56
C ILE A 7 24.70 -14.36 3.05
N THR A 8 24.68 -13.90 4.30
CA THR A 8 23.50 -13.24 4.88
C THR A 8 23.12 -11.98 4.11
N GLU A 9 24.10 -11.14 3.77
CA GLU A 9 23.86 -9.92 3.00
C GLU A 9 23.34 -10.21 1.59
N ASN A 10 23.92 -11.19 0.90
CA ASN A 10 23.45 -11.62 -0.42
C ASN A 10 22.02 -12.17 -0.38
N ALA A 11 21.68 -12.95 0.66
CA ALA A 11 20.33 -13.47 0.86
C ALA A 11 19.32 -12.33 1.13
N ARG A 12 19.69 -11.36 1.97
CA ARG A 12 18.85 -10.17 2.23
C ARG A 12 18.62 -9.38 0.95
N ARG A 13 19.67 -9.07 0.21
CA ARG A 13 19.56 -8.35 -1.07
C ARG A 13 18.70 -9.09 -2.10
N ALA A 14 18.83 -10.42 -2.19
CA ALA A 14 17.99 -11.22 -3.07
C ALA A 14 16.50 -11.15 -2.66
N MET A 15 16.22 -11.16 -1.37
CA MET A 15 14.87 -10.98 -0.84
C MET A 15 14.30 -9.61 -1.18
N ASP A 16 15.07 -8.54 -0.95
CA ASP A 16 14.66 -7.16 -1.23
C ASP A 16 14.35 -6.96 -2.72
N LEU A 17 15.20 -7.49 -3.60
CA LEU A 17 14.96 -7.46 -5.05
C LEU A 17 13.74 -8.31 -5.47
N SER A 18 13.52 -9.44 -4.82
CA SER A 18 12.39 -10.32 -5.11
C SER A 18 11.06 -9.71 -4.71
N LEU A 19 11.00 -9.06 -3.55
CA LEU A 19 9.78 -8.42 -3.02
C LEU A 19 9.53 -7.05 -3.67
N GLY A 20 10.57 -6.24 -3.83
CA GLY A 20 10.53 -4.93 -4.48
C GLY A 20 9.63 -3.93 -3.79
N PHE A 21 9.58 -3.95 -2.45
CA PHE A 21 8.72 -3.02 -1.72
C PHE A 21 9.16 -1.57 -1.90
N SER A 22 8.20 -0.73 -2.26
CA SER A 22 8.34 0.72 -2.33
C SER A 22 7.01 1.39 -2.02
N LEU A 23 7.04 2.65 -1.57
CA LEU A 23 5.81 3.38 -1.29
C LEU A 23 5.00 3.55 -2.59
N ALA A 24 3.73 3.15 -2.56
CA ALA A 24 2.79 3.40 -3.64
C ALA A 24 2.00 4.71 -3.39
N HIS A 25 1.32 4.80 -2.26
CA HIS A 25 0.53 5.98 -1.87
C HIS A 25 0.16 5.95 -0.40
N VAL A 26 -0.30 7.10 0.09
CA VAL A 26 -0.95 7.25 1.40
C VAL A 26 -2.39 7.65 1.17
N GLY A 27 -3.32 6.86 1.69
CA GLY A 27 -4.74 7.14 1.67
C GLY A 27 -5.20 7.82 2.95
N ILE A 28 -5.93 8.92 2.82
CA ILE A 28 -6.51 9.68 3.93
C ILE A 28 -8.02 9.44 3.92
N ASN A 29 -8.56 8.90 5.01
CA ASN A 29 -9.99 8.73 5.16
C ASN A 29 -10.70 10.07 5.39
N ASN A 30 -11.85 10.25 4.76
CA ASN A 30 -12.72 11.40 4.99
C ASN A 30 -14.17 10.94 5.13
N ASP A 31 -14.98 11.75 5.78
CA ASP A 31 -16.38 11.43 6.08
C ASP A 31 -17.31 11.63 4.89
N SER A 32 -16.90 12.39 3.90
CA SER A 32 -17.70 12.67 2.69
C SER A 32 -16.84 12.94 1.45
N ALA A 33 -17.47 12.91 0.30
CA ALA A 33 -16.83 13.27 -0.96
C ALA A 33 -16.37 14.75 -0.99
N GLU A 34 -17.15 15.64 -0.39
CA GLU A 34 -16.83 17.06 -0.28
C GLU A 34 -15.60 17.29 0.61
N ALA A 35 -15.53 16.58 1.75
CA ALA A 35 -14.38 16.62 2.64
C ALA A 35 -13.12 16.10 1.94
N ALA A 36 -13.22 14.96 1.27
CA ALA A 36 -12.12 14.38 0.49
C ALA A 36 -11.62 15.36 -0.59
N GLN A 37 -12.53 15.96 -1.34
CA GLN A 37 -12.19 16.93 -2.36
C GLN A 37 -11.51 18.18 -1.78
N SER A 38 -11.99 18.67 -0.63
CA SER A 38 -11.39 19.82 0.05
C SER A 38 -9.96 19.53 0.49
N VAL A 39 -9.72 18.37 1.11
CA VAL A 39 -8.38 17.92 1.53
C VAL A 39 -7.48 17.76 0.31
N CYS A 40 -7.97 17.07 -0.73
CA CYS A 40 -7.23 16.83 -1.97
C CYS A 40 -6.79 18.13 -2.63
N ARG A 41 -7.72 19.09 -2.80
CA ARG A 41 -7.43 20.40 -3.38
C ARG A 41 -6.41 21.18 -2.55
N ARG A 42 -6.57 21.18 -1.22
CA ARG A 42 -5.65 21.91 -0.33
C ARG A 42 -4.22 21.41 -0.46
N ILE A 43 -4.02 20.10 -0.50
CA ILE A 43 -2.69 19.50 -0.69
C ILE A 43 -2.15 19.84 -2.10
N ALA A 44 -2.99 19.70 -3.11
CA ALA A 44 -2.61 20.01 -4.49
C ALA A 44 -2.18 21.48 -4.66
N ASP A 45 -2.91 22.41 -4.06
CA ASP A 45 -2.59 23.85 -4.11
C ASP A 45 -1.26 24.17 -3.44
N ILE A 46 -1.02 23.60 -2.22
CA ILE A 46 0.22 23.85 -1.47
C ILE A 46 1.45 23.37 -2.24
N PHE A 47 1.36 22.19 -2.85
CA PHE A 47 2.50 21.53 -3.49
C PHE A 47 2.47 21.60 -5.03
N ARG A 48 1.49 22.33 -5.61
CA ARG A 48 1.30 22.48 -7.06
C ARG A 48 1.19 21.12 -7.78
N LEU A 49 0.40 20.21 -7.20
CA LEU A 49 0.20 18.87 -7.74
C LEU A 49 -1.03 18.82 -8.66
N PRO A 50 -1.02 17.95 -9.68
CA PRO A 50 -2.23 17.67 -10.45
C PRO A 50 -3.26 16.93 -9.60
N ILE A 51 -4.54 17.18 -9.84
CA ILE A 51 -5.65 16.46 -9.22
C ILE A 51 -6.21 15.45 -10.21
N LYS A 52 -6.41 14.22 -9.76
CA LYS A 52 -7.13 13.17 -10.47
C LYS A 52 -8.39 12.83 -9.70
N MET A 53 -9.54 13.15 -10.24
CA MET A 53 -10.84 12.82 -9.67
C MET A 53 -11.19 11.37 -9.98
N GLY A 54 -11.69 10.62 -8.99
CA GLY A 54 -12.13 9.23 -9.13
C GLY A 54 -13.50 8.99 -8.47
N ASN A 55 -13.99 7.76 -8.54
CA ASN A 55 -15.29 7.41 -7.97
C ASN A 55 -15.24 7.29 -6.44
N SER A 56 -14.32 6.50 -5.91
CA SER A 56 -14.16 6.24 -4.48
C SER A 56 -13.16 7.15 -3.78
N SER A 57 -12.30 7.80 -4.52
CA SER A 57 -11.23 8.67 -4.01
C SER A 57 -10.78 9.67 -5.06
N ASP A 58 -10.13 10.74 -4.60
CA ASP A 58 -9.43 11.71 -5.43
C ASP A 58 -7.94 11.69 -5.09
N PHE A 59 -7.08 11.94 -6.07
CA PHE A 59 -5.63 11.97 -5.87
C PHE A 59 -5.06 13.38 -6.04
N SER A 60 -4.20 13.77 -5.09
CA SER A 60 -3.26 14.87 -5.25
C SER A 60 -1.91 14.30 -5.67
N GLY A 61 -1.51 14.56 -6.90
CA GLY A 61 -0.36 13.90 -7.51
C GLY A 61 -0.59 12.40 -7.65
N THR A 62 0.46 11.61 -7.36
CA THR A 62 0.42 10.14 -7.44
C THR A 62 0.45 9.45 -6.08
N TYR A 63 0.77 10.20 -5.01
CA TYR A 63 1.07 9.62 -3.70
C TYR A 63 0.02 9.88 -2.63
N VAL A 64 -0.86 10.86 -2.80
CA VAL A 64 -1.86 11.20 -1.79
C VAL A 64 -3.25 10.91 -2.33
N GLU A 65 -3.89 9.89 -1.76
CA GLU A 65 -5.25 9.46 -2.06
C GLU A 65 -6.21 10.00 -0.98
N CYS A 66 -7.23 10.74 -1.36
CA CYS A 66 -8.27 11.24 -0.46
C CYS A 66 -9.53 10.39 -0.64
N MET A 67 -9.77 9.48 0.29
CA MET A 67 -10.93 8.58 0.28
C MET A 67 -12.20 9.37 0.53
N LYS A 68 -13.28 9.10 -0.24
CA LYS A 68 -14.57 9.76 -0.13
C LYS A 68 -15.48 9.18 0.96
N THR A 69 -15.03 8.09 1.56
CA THR A 69 -15.70 7.42 2.69
C THR A 69 -14.64 6.86 3.63
N MET A 70 -15.04 6.60 4.87
CA MET A 70 -14.21 5.85 5.81
C MET A 70 -13.99 4.43 5.28
N TYR A 71 -12.74 3.96 5.35
CA TYR A 71 -12.35 2.61 4.97
C TYR A 71 -11.39 2.04 6.02
N TYR A 72 -10.66 0.96 5.70
CA TYR A 72 -9.71 0.38 6.65
C TYR A 72 -8.70 1.42 7.16
N GLY A 73 -8.32 1.25 8.43
CA GLY A 73 -7.43 2.14 9.15
C GLY A 73 -8.15 3.35 9.75
N LYS A 74 -7.87 3.63 11.01
CA LYS A 74 -8.43 4.79 11.71
C LYS A 74 -8.16 6.11 10.98
N ASN A 75 -6.94 6.26 10.47
CA ASN A 75 -6.47 7.47 9.79
C ASN A 75 -6.50 7.33 8.25
N GLY A 76 -6.62 6.09 7.75
CA GLY A 76 -6.52 5.76 6.35
C GLY A 76 -5.60 4.56 6.11
N HIS A 77 -4.90 4.54 4.99
CA HIS A 77 -4.05 3.41 4.62
C HIS A 77 -2.71 3.87 4.02
N ILE A 78 -1.74 2.96 4.03
CA ILE A 78 -0.46 3.13 3.33
C ILE A 78 -0.32 1.94 2.38
N GLY A 79 -0.20 2.24 1.09
CA GLY A 79 0.01 1.25 0.04
C GLY A 79 1.48 1.10 -0.31
N PHE A 80 1.91 -0.13 -0.47
CA PHE A 80 3.25 -0.46 -0.94
C PHE A 80 3.18 -1.25 -2.25
N HIS A 81 4.00 -0.86 -3.21
CA HIS A 81 4.24 -1.70 -4.38
C HIS A 81 4.96 -2.98 -4.01
N THR A 82 4.73 -4.03 -4.76
CA THR A 82 5.49 -5.28 -4.72
C THR A 82 5.67 -5.85 -6.12
N ASN A 83 6.77 -6.56 -6.34
CA ASN A 83 7.00 -7.29 -7.60
C ASN A 83 6.09 -8.53 -7.75
N SER A 84 5.57 -9.07 -6.64
CA SER A 84 4.63 -10.20 -6.65
C SER A 84 3.82 -10.23 -5.36
N ALA A 85 2.50 -10.19 -5.48
CA ALA A 85 1.60 -10.31 -4.35
C ALA A 85 1.71 -11.68 -3.67
N GLU A 86 1.95 -12.75 -4.42
CA GLU A 86 2.13 -14.11 -3.89
C GLU A 86 3.41 -14.20 -3.04
N ARG A 87 4.53 -13.65 -3.53
CA ARG A 87 5.79 -13.62 -2.77
C ARG A 87 5.67 -12.75 -1.52
N ALA A 88 5.01 -11.60 -1.63
CA ALA A 88 4.72 -10.74 -0.49
C ALA A 88 3.86 -11.47 0.56
N LEU A 89 2.82 -12.18 0.13
CA LEU A 89 1.97 -12.98 1.02
C LEU A 89 2.77 -14.07 1.74
N ALA A 90 3.61 -14.82 1.02
CA ALA A 90 4.47 -15.85 1.60
C ALA A 90 5.44 -15.26 2.63
N TYR A 91 6.05 -14.12 2.30
CA TYR A 91 6.94 -13.39 3.20
C TYR A 91 6.24 -12.94 4.48
N PHE A 92 5.05 -12.35 4.37
CA PHE A 92 4.28 -11.90 5.55
C PHE A 92 3.86 -13.08 6.43
N ARG A 93 3.42 -14.20 5.84
CA ARG A 93 3.11 -15.43 6.59
C ARG A 93 4.31 -15.96 7.37
N GLN A 94 5.51 -15.96 6.78
CA GLN A 94 6.74 -16.35 7.48
C GLN A 94 7.06 -15.44 8.67
N LYS A 95 6.64 -14.16 8.60
CA LYS A 95 6.77 -13.22 9.72
C LYS A 95 5.62 -13.30 10.73
N GLY A 96 4.68 -14.21 10.55
CA GLY A 96 3.51 -14.35 11.43
C GLY A 96 2.45 -13.26 11.23
N LEU A 97 2.51 -12.54 10.11
CA LEU A 97 1.51 -11.52 9.78
C LEU A 97 0.33 -12.14 9.01
N GLU A 98 -0.86 -11.74 9.38
CA GLU A 98 -2.10 -12.17 8.73
C GLU A 98 -2.58 -11.12 7.73
N ILE A 99 -3.28 -11.58 6.70
CA ILE A 99 -3.98 -10.70 5.76
C ILE A 99 -5.49 -10.72 6.01
N ARG A 100 -6.20 -9.77 5.43
CA ARG A 100 -7.65 -9.80 5.28
C ARG A 100 -7.98 -10.61 4.03
N PRO A 101 -8.48 -11.86 4.15
CA PRO A 101 -8.68 -12.73 2.98
C PRO A 101 -9.65 -12.15 1.97
N GLU A 102 -10.68 -11.44 2.45
CA GLU A 102 -11.70 -10.77 1.62
C GLU A 102 -11.13 -9.62 0.77
N SER A 103 -9.96 -9.11 1.13
CA SER A 103 -9.28 -8.04 0.38
C SER A 103 -8.37 -8.55 -0.73
N TYR A 104 -8.09 -9.87 -0.77
CA TYR A 104 -7.19 -10.45 -1.78
C TYR A 104 -7.85 -10.41 -3.16
N LYS A 105 -7.19 -9.75 -4.09
CA LYS A 105 -7.65 -9.62 -5.48
C LYS A 105 -6.62 -10.14 -6.45
N CYS A 106 -7.09 -10.76 -7.52
CA CYS A 106 -6.28 -11.18 -8.66
C CYS A 106 -6.52 -10.28 -9.87
N ASP A 107 -5.60 -10.31 -10.81
CA ASP A 107 -5.80 -9.76 -12.14
C ASP A 107 -6.60 -10.73 -13.04
N GLU A 108 -6.79 -10.36 -14.30
CA GLU A 108 -7.50 -11.16 -15.31
C GLU A 108 -6.87 -12.51 -15.61
N ASN A 109 -5.57 -12.67 -15.31
CA ASN A 109 -4.82 -13.92 -15.48
C ASN A 109 -4.79 -14.77 -14.20
N GLY A 110 -5.50 -14.36 -13.13
CA GLY A 110 -5.52 -15.04 -11.86
C GLY A 110 -4.29 -14.81 -10.98
N LEU A 111 -3.38 -13.90 -11.36
CA LEU A 111 -2.22 -13.54 -10.55
C LEU A 111 -2.61 -12.53 -9.47
N GLY A 112 -2.08 -12.71 -8.28
CA GLY A 112 -2.32 -11.80 -7.16
C GLY A 112 -1.92 -10.36 -7.50
N LYS A 113 -2.83 -9.44 -7.18
CA LYS A 113 -2.69 -8.02 -7.51
C LYS A 113 -2.67 -7.13 -6.27
N PHE A 114 -3.41 -7.48 -5.24
CA PHE A 114 -3.69 -6.59 -4.14
C PHE A 114 -4.19 -7.35 -2.91
N PHE A 115 -3.81 -6.93 -1.70
CA PHE A 115 -4.44 -7.33 -0.44
C PHE A 115 -4.05 -6.40 0.72
N TYR A 116 -4.90 -6.34 1.76
CA TYR A 116 -4.60 -5.69 3.03
C TYR A 116 -4.02 -6.65 4.07
N LEU A 117 -3.09 -6.17 4.89
CA LEU A 117 -2.75 -6.80 6.16
C LEU A 117 -3.90 -6.62 7.16
N LYS A 118 -4.01 -7.57 8.11
CA LYS A 118 -5.06 -7.54 9.14
C LYS A 118 -4.80 -6.45 10.17
N ASP A 119 -3.55 -6.29 10.58
CA ASP A 119 -3.13 -5.35 11.62
C ASP A 119 -2.89 -3.96 11.03
N GLU A 120 -3.23 -2.96 11.84
CA GLU A 120 -2.94 -1.55 11.57
C GLU A 120 -1.64 -1.13 12.25
N VAL A 121 -0.93 -0.19 11.65
CA VAL A 121 0.27 0.42 12.23
C VAL A 121 0.10 1.92 12.28
N GLY A 122 0.20 2.50 13.47
CA GLY A 122 0.01 3.95 13.66
C GLY A 122 -1.39 4.45 13.28
N GLY A 123 -2.39 3.59 13.32
CA GLY A 123 -3.76 3.90 12.87
C GLY A 123 -3.95 3.85 11.35
N PHE A 124 -2.96 3.33 10.62
CA PHE A 124 -3.07 3.09 9.17
C PHE A 124 -3.19 1.61 8.86
N ALA A 125 -4.14 1.27 8.01
CA ALA A 125 -4.16 -0.05 7.38
C ALA A 125 -3.03 -0.14 6.35
N LEU A 126 -2.40 -1.30 6.24
CA LEU A 126 -1.32 -1.52 5.28
C LEU A 126 -1.79 -2.45 4.16
N HIS A 127 -1.47 -2.12 2.94
CA HIS A 127 -1.76 -3.00 1.81
C HIS A 127 -0.59 -3.06 0.83
N VAL A 128 -0.57 -4.11 0.03
CA VAL A 128 0.32 -4.22 -1.11
C VAL A 128 -0.46 -4.17 -2.42
N VAL A 129 0.19 -3.66 -3.43
CA VAL A 129 -0.30 -3.61 -4.81
C VAL A 129 0.83 -3.97 -5.76
N ARG A 130 0.54 -4.85 -6.73
CA ARG A 130 1.46 -5.23 -7.79
C ARG A 130 1.30 -4.32 -8.99
#